data_388d3db688777f0e22322751d1aaa127
#
_entry.id   388d3db688777f0e22322751d1aaa127
#
_cell.length_a   1.000
_cell.length_b   1.000
_cell.length_c   1.000
_cell.angle_alpha   90.00
_cell.angle_beta   90.00
_cell.angle_gamma   90.00
#
_symmetry.space_group_name_H-M   'P 1'
#
loop_
_entity.id
_entity.type
_entity.pdbx_description
1 polymer ?
#
loop_
_entity_poly.entity_id
_entity_poly.type
_entity_poly.pdbx_seq_one_letter_code
_entity_poly.pdbx_strand_id
1 'polypeptide(L)'
;MSVETPARACGIDFGTSNSTAGWLRPGQPPLLALEDGKFTLPSVIFFNADENTVSVGRAGLNEYLEGYEGRLMRALKSLLGSSLMEGRTEVQGRSKTYIELLTQFIAELKQRAEAAADRSFDQAV
;
A
#
# COMPACT_ATOMS: atom_id res chain seq x y z
N MET A 1 21.92 -14.36 15.69
CA MET A 1 22.89 -13.74 14.77
C MET A 1 22.66 -12.24 14.76
N SER A 2 23.67 -11.46 14.97
CA SER A 2 23.54 -10.02 14.89
C SER A 2 23.67 -9.54 13.45
N VAL A 3 22.86 -8.55 13.09
CA VAL A 3 22.93 -7.88 11.78
C VAL A 3 23.90 -6.71 11.93
N GLU A 4 25.05 -6.78 11.29
CA GLU A 4 26.07 -5.72 11.37
C GLU A 4 25.85 -4.62 10.35
N THR A 5 25.20 -4.93 9.24
CA THR A 5 24.85 -3.97 8.20
C THR A 5 23.37 -4.10 7.86
N PRO A 6 22.73 -3.00 7.41
CA PRO A 6 21.34 -3.09 6.97
C PRO A 6 21.18 -4.04 5.79
N ALA A 7 20.06 -4.75 5.73
CA ALA A 7 19.68 -5.56 4.59
C ALA A 7 19.50 -4.69 3.35
N ARG A 8 19.76 -5.25 2.16
CA ARG A 8 19.62 -4.53 0.90
C ARG A 8 18.16 -4.45 0.45
N ALA A 9 17.36 -5.46 0.81
CA ALA A 9 15.96 -5.55 0.43
C ALA A 9 15.06 -5.28 1.64
N CYS A 10 13.90 -4.69 1.40
CA CYS A 10 12.83 -4.65 2.40
C CYS A 10 11.97 -5.92 2.27
N GLY A 11 11.34 -6.31 3.38
CA GLY A 11 10.32 -7.34 3.38
C GLY A 11 8.95 -6.69 3.24
N ILE A 12 8.07 -7.29 2.43
CA ILE A 12 6.70 -6.82 2.27
C ILE A 12 5.74 -7.97 2.52
N ASP A 13 4.77 -7.73 3.39
CA ASP A 13 3.63 -8.62 3.58
C ASP A 13 2.39 -7.88 3.08
N PHE A 14 1.92 -8.27 1.89
CA PHE A 14 0.71 -7.72 1.30
C PHE A 14 -0.47 -8.59 1.71
N GLY A 15 -1.12 -8.23 2.82
CA GLY A 15 -2.24 -8.98 3.36
C GLY A 15 -3.58 -8.58 2.75
N THR A 16 -4.60 -9.40 3.00
CA THR A 16 -5.96 -9.14 2.53
C THR A 16 -6.55 -7.87 3.15
N SER A 17 -6.34 -7.69 4.44
CA SER A 17 -6.87 -6.53 5.18
C SER A 17 -5.82 -5.45 5.40
N ASN A 18 -4.59 -5.84 5.71
CA ASN A 18 -3.51 -4.93 6.04
C ASN A 18 -2.22 -5.35 5.36
N SER A 19 -1.38 -4.38 5.08
CA SER A 19 -0.03 -4.60 4.57
C SER A 19 0.99 -4.10 5.57
N THR A 20 2.16 -4.74 5.61
CA THR A 20 3.29 -4.32 6.44
C THR A 20 4.57 -4.32 5.62
N ALA A 21 5.55 -3.58 6.09
CA ALA A 21 6.89 -3.59 5.51
C ALA A 21 7.91 -3.65 6.62
N GLY A 22 9.02 -4.35 6.36
CA GLY A 22 10.10 -4.50 7.31
C GLY A 22 11.45 -4.33 6.65
N TRP A 23 12.43 -3.98 7.45
CA TRP A 23 13.79 -3.80 6.99
C TRP A 23 14.75 -4.18 8.12
N LEU A 24 15.57 -5.19 7.87
CA LEU A 24 16.56 -5.63 8.86
C LEU A 24 17.72 -4.66 8.91
N ARG A 25 18.01 -4.16 10.12
CA ARG A 25 19.08 -3.19 10.38
C ARG A 25 19.58 -3.36 11.81
N PRO A 26 20.85 -3.00 12.07
CA PRO A 26 21.43 -3.18 13.41
C PRO A 26 20.70 -2.35 14.46
N GLY A 27 20.39 -2.98 15.60
CA GLY A 27 19.87 -2.29 16.77
C GLY A 27 18.50 -1.67 16.65
N GLN A 28 17.71 -2.04 15.61
CA GLN A 28 16.39 -1.47 15.34
C GLN A 28 15.35 -2.57 15.17
N PRO A 29 14.10 -2.31 15.59
CA PRO A 29 13.01 -3.22 15.25
C PRO A 29 12.84 -3.31 13.73
N PRO A 30 12.49 -4.49 13.18
CA PRO A 30 12.40 -4.63 11.73
C PRO A 30 11.19 -3.95 11.10
N LEU A 31 10.07 -3.82 11.80
CA LEU A 31 8.86 -3.23 11.23
C LEU A 31 9.01 -1.73 11.02
N LEU A 32 8.51 -1.26 9.90
CA LEU A 32 8.53 0.16 9.53
C LEU A 32 7.16 0.78 9.78
N ALA A 33 7.16 2.02 10.27
CA ALA A 33 5.92 2.77 10.47
C ALA A 33 5.43 3.27 9.11
N LEU A 34 4.22 2.88 8.74
CA LEU A 34 3.66 3.15 7.41
C LEU A 34 2.60 4.23 7.39
N GLU A 35 1.86 4.40 8.48
CA GLU A 35 0.76 5.37 8.53
C GLU A 35 0.54 5.82 9.96
N ASP A 36 0.69 7.11 10.22
CA ASP A 36 0.46 7.73 11.54
C ASP A 36 1.18 7.00 12.69
N GLY A 37 2.43 6.60 12.44
CA GLY A 37 3.23 5.85 13.41
C GLY A 37 2.85 4.38 13.54
N LYS A 38 1.87 3.89 12.79
CA LYS A 38 1.42 2.49 12.84
C LYS A 38 2.18 1.64 11.83
N PHE A 39 2.42 0.38 12.20
CA PHE A 39 3.17 -0.57 11.37
C PHE A 39 2.31 -1.23 10.29
N THR A 40 1.01 -0.95 10.27
CA THR A 40 0.09 -1.50 9.28
C THR A 40 -0.42 -0.41 8.36
N LEU A 41 -0.67 -0.78 7.11
CA LEU A 41 -1.37 0.06 6.14
C LEU A 41 -2.54 -0.76 5.61
N PRO A 42 -3.79 -0.38 5.89
CA PRO A 42 -4.93 -1.10 5.31
C PRO A 42 -4.82 -1.21 3.79
N SER A 43 -5.08 -2.40 3.27
CA SER A 43 -4.92 -2.70 1.83
C SER A 43 -6.12 -2.20 1.04
N VAL A 44 -6.34 -0.90 1.08
CA VAL A 44 -7.46 -0.23 0.43
C VAL A 44 -7.01 1.02 -0.31
N ILE A 45 -7.75 1.36 -1.35
CA ILE A 45 -7.61 2.62 -2.09
C ILE A 45 -8.99 3.28 -2.14
N PHE A 46 -9.06 4.58 -1.87
CA PHE A 46 -10.27 5.36 -2.07
C PHE A 46 -10.03 6.43 -3.14
N PHE A 47 -10.83 6.35 -4.21
CA PHE A 47 -10.84 7.35 -5.27
C PHE A 47 -11.92 8.37 -4.92
N ASN A 48 -11.49 9.50 -4.37
CA ASN A 48 -12.38 10.57 -3.91
C ASN A 48 -12.85 11.40 -5.11
N ALA A 49 -14.14 11.31 -5.42
CA ALA A 49 -14.72 12.03 -6.56
C ALA A 49 -14.95 13.50 -6.24
N ASP A 50 -15.23 13.83 -4.98
CA ASP A 50 -15.47 15.22 -4.56
C ASP A 50 -14.20 16.05 -4.63
N GLU A 51 -13.08 15.49 -4.16
CA GLU A 51 -11.79 16.18 -4.11
C GLU A 51 -10.89 15.86 -5.31
N ASN A 52 -11.28 14.89 -6.13
CA ASN A 52 -10.48 14.38 -7.24
C ASN A 52 -9.08 13.94 -6.77
N THR A 53 -9.05 13.20 -5.68
CA THR A 53 -7.82 12.72 -5.06
C THR A 53 -7.86 11.21 -4.88
N VAL A 54 -6.70 10.63 -4.57
CA VAL A 54 -6.58 9.20 -4.26
C VAL A 54 -5.92 9.08 -2.90
N SER A 55 -6.53 8.31 -2.01
CA SER A 55 -6.01 8.06 -0.68
C SER A 55 -5.94 6.57 -0.43
N VAL A 56 -4.91 6.13 0.26
CA VAL A 56 -4.74 4.71 0.61
C VAL A 56 -4.81 4.52 2.12
N GLY A 57 -4.98 3.28 2.56
CA GLY A 57 -4.93 2.95 3.97
C GLY A 57 -6.05 3.55 4.79
N ARG A 58 -5.74 3.89 6.03
CA ARG A 58 -6.72 4.49 6.95
C ARG A 58 -7.25 5.81 6.48
N ALA A 59 -6.40 6.62 5.85
CA ALA A 59 -6.83 7.89 5.28
C ALA A 59 -7.94 7.70 4.25
N GLY A 60 -7.80 6.70 3.38
CA GLY A 60 -8.83 6.38 2.41
C GLY A 60 -10.12 5.88 3.05
N LEU A 61 -10.01 4.99 4.05
CA LEU A 61 -11.16 4.50 4.80
C LEU A 61 -11.89 5.64 5.51
N ASN A 62 -11.15 6.56 6.12
CA ASN A 62 -11.73 7.69 6.85
C ASN A 62 -12.51 8.61 5.92
N GLU A 63 -11.97 8.92 4.74
CA GLU A 63 -12.69 9.72 3.75
C GLU A 63 -14.01 9.05 3.35
N TYR A 64 -13.97 7.75 3.10
CA TYR A 64 -15.17 6.99 2.77
C TYR A 64 -16.20 7.06 3.90
N LEU A 65 -15.76 6.86 5.15
CA LEU A 65 -16.65 6.90 6.32
C LEU A 65 -17.17 8.30 6.62
N GLU A 66 -16.45 9.34 6.24
CA GLU A 66 -16.90 10.73 6.37
C GLU A 66 -17.96 11.11 5.35
N GLY A 67 -18.22 10.23 4.37
CA GLY A 67 -19.30 10.43 3.41
C GLY A 67 -18.88 11.08 2.10
N TYR A 68 -17.58 11.20 1.83
CA TYR A 68 -17.14 11.66 0.51
C TYR A 68 -17.62 10.71 -0.58
N GLU A 69 -18.04 11.28 -1.69
CA GLU A 69 -18.40 10.50 -2.86
C GLU A 69 -17.15 9.94 -3.51
N GLY A 70 -17.22 8.70 -3.97
CA GLY A 70 -16.10 8.07 -4.62
C GLY A 70 -16.19 6.56 -4.61
N ARG A 71 -15.09 5.93 -4.94
CA ARG A 71 -15.02 4.49 -5.04
C ARG A 71 -13.97 3.93 -4.09
N LEU A 72 -14.42 3.07 -3.20
CA LEU A 72 -13.54 2.36 -2.27
C LEU A 72 -13.20 0.98 -2.84
N MET A 73 -11.92 0.71 -2.98
CA MET A 73 -11.40 -0.59 -3.42
C MET A 73 -10.79 -1.29 -2.22
N ARG A 74 -11.36 -2.45 -1.86
CA ARG A 74 -10.88 -3.30 -0.76
C ARG A 74 -10.42 -4.64 -1.27
N ALA A 75 -9.78 -5.41 -0.40
CA ALA A 75 -9.40 -6.80 -0.67
C ALA A 75 -8.59 -6.93 -1.96
N LEU A 76 -7.68 -6.00 -2.19
CA LEU A 76 -6.87 -5.95 -3.42
C LEU A 76 -6.10 -7.24 -3.64
N LYS A 77 -5.66 -7.90 -2.56
CA LYS A 77 -4.92 -9.16 -2.64
C LYS A 77 -5.73 -10.25 -3.31
N SER A 78 -7.06 -10.27 -3.14
CA SER A 78 -7.90 -11.31 -3.71
C SER A 78 -7.97 -11.24 -5.24
N LEU A 79 -7.52 -10.15 -5.84
CA LEU A 79 -7.41 -10.03 -7.29
C LEU A 79 -6.24 -10.84 -7.84
N LEU A 80 -5.20 -11.08 -7.02
CA LEU A 80 -4.02 -11.82 -7.45
C LEU A 80 -4.38 -13.23 -7.85
N GLY A 81 -3.92 -13.65 -9.02
CA GLY A 81 -4.19 -15.00 -9.52
C GLY A 81 -5.60 -15.24 -10.01
N SER A 82 -6.49 -14.25 -9.95
CA SER A 82 -7.84 -14.38 -10.48
C SER A 82 -7.91 -13.87 -11.93
N SER A 83 -8.96 -14.27 -12.64
CA SER A 83 -9.20 -13.80 -14.00
C SER A 83 -9.50 -12.29 -14.03
N LEU A 84 -9.87 -11.69 -12.89
CA LEU A 84 -10.14 -10.26 -12.79
C LEU A 84 -8.88 -9.40 -12.97
N MET A 85 -7.69 -9.97 -12.78
CA MET A 85 -6.44 -9.21 -12.92
C MET A 85 -6.31 -8.54 -14.29
N GLU A 86 -6.81 -9.18 -15.33
CA GLU A 86 -6.77 -8.66 -16.69
C GLU A 86 -7.98 -7.78 -17.00
N GLY A 87 -8.93 -7.70 -16.07
CA GLY A 87 -10.14 -6.90 -16.23
C GLY A 87 -9.87 -5.42 -16.09
N ARG A 88 -10.88 -4.64 -16.46
CA ARG A 88 -10.84 -3.19 -16.37
C ARG A 88 -12.01 -2.68 -15.54
N THR A 89 -11.80 -1.54 -14.94
CA THR A 89 -12.83 -0.83 -14.19
C THR A 89 -12.69 0.66 -14.45
N GLU A 90 -13.77 1.39 -14.25
CA GLU A 90 -13.75 2.84 -14.40
C GLU A 90 -13.59 3.50 -13.03
N VAL A 91 -12.59 4.38 -12.90
CA VAL A 91 -12.38 5.20 -11.72
C VAL A 91 -12.07 6.63 -12.16
N GLN A 92 -12.74 7.59 -11.56
CA GLN A 92 -12.55 9.01 -11.87
C GLN A 92 -12.66 9.32 -13.36
N GLY A 93 -13.61 8.66 -14.04
CA GLY A 93 -13.86 8.87 -15.47
C GLY A 93 -12.85 8.22 -16.40
N ARG A 94 -11.95 7.39 -15.88
CA ARG A 94 -10.93 6.71 -16.68
C ARG A 94 -11.05 5.20 -16.53
N SER A 95 -10.84 4.50 -17.65
CA SER A 95 -10.75 3.04 -17.62
C SER A 95 -9.36 2.64 -17.17
N LYS A 96 -9.28 1.86 -16.10
CA LYS A 96 -8.01 1.33 -15.57
C LYS A 96 -8.09 -0.18 -15.41
N THR A 97 -6.97 -0.84 -15.58
CA THR A 97 -6.89 -2.27 -15.28
C THR A 97 -6.75 -2.47 -13.78
N TYR A 98 -7.16 -3.64 -13.28
CA TYR A 98 -6.97 -3.96 -11.87
C TYR A 98 -5.47 -4.05 -11.52
N ILE A 99 -4.62 -4.45 -12.47
CA ILE A 99 -3.17 -4.43 -12.29
C ILE A 99 -2.67 -3.01 -12.02
N GLU A 100 -3.17 -2.01 -12.74
CA GLU A 100 -2.80 -0.62 -12.52
C GLU A 100 -3.18 -0.14 -11.12
N LEU A 101 -4.37 -0.53 -10.64
CA LEU A 101 -4.82 -0.16 -9.30
C LEU A 101 -3.96 -0.83 -8.22
N LEU A 102 -3.65 -2.10 -8.41
CA LEU A 102 -2.79 -2.83 -7.49
C LEU A 102 -1.38 -2.24 -7.47
N THR A 103 -0.84 -1.91 -8.64
CA THR A 103 0.46 -1.26 -8.78
C THR A 103 0.48 0.08 -8.04
N GLN A 104 -0.58 0.85 -8.14
CA GLN A 104 -0.70 2.13 -7.44
C GLN A 104 -0.63 1.95 -5.92
N PHE A 105 -1.30 0.94 -5.38
CA PHE A 105 -1.23 0.65 -3.95
C PHE A 105 0.17 0.21 -3.52
N ILE A 106 0.79 -0.70 -4.27
CA ILE A 106 2.14 -1.19 -3.95
C ILE A 106 3.17 -0.07 -4.05
N ALA A 107 3.04 0.83 -5.02
CA ALA A 107 3.92 1.99 -5.13
C ALA A 107 3.80 2.91 -3.92
N GLU A 108 2.59 3.11 -3.41
CA GLU A 108 2.37 3.92 -2.21
C GLU A 108 2.97 3.24 -0.97
N LEU A 109 2.80 1.93 -0.86
CA LEU A 109 3.41 1.14 0.22
C LEU A 109 4.94 1.27 0.20
N LYS A 110 5.52 1.18 -0.99
CA LYS A 110 6.97 1.36 -1.17
C LYS A 110 7.42 2.74 -0.72
N GLN A 111 6.73 3.79 -1.14
CA GLN A 111 7.07 5.16 -0.76
C GLN A 111 7.05 5.35 0.76
N ARG A 112 6.04 4.80 1.43
CA ARG A 112 5.93 4.90 2.88
C ARG A 112 7.04 4.13 3.59
N ALA A 113 7.38 2.95 3.09
CA ALA A 113 8.48 2.17 3.64
C ALA A 113 9.82 2.91 3.47
N GLU A 114 10.05 3.49 2.31
CA GLU A 114 11.27 4.26 2.04
C GLU A 114 11.36 5.50 2.92
N ALA A 115 10.24 6.20 3.12
CA ALA A 115 10.21 7.36 4.00
C ALA A 115 10.51 6.97 5.45
N ALA A 116 9.94 5.88 5.93
CA ALA A 116 10.18 5.40 7.30
C ALA A 116 11.61 4.91 7.50
N ALA A 117 12.22 4.32 6.47
CA ALA A 117 13.58 3.81 6.51
C ALA A 117 14.63 4.90 6.20
N ASP A 118 14.19 6.03 5.66
CA ASP A 118 15.06 7.12 5.17
C ASP A 118 16.07 6.61 4.14
N ARG A 119 15.60 5.77 3.22
CA ARG A 119 16.41 5.27 2.10
C ARG A 119 15.50 4.72 1.00
N SER A 120 16.07 4.55 -0.20
CA SER A 120 15.39 3.89 -1.31
C SER A 120 15.63 2.38 -1.28
N PHE A 121 14.64 1.61 -1.72
CA PHE A 121 14.77 0.17 -1.94
C PHE A 121 14.53 -0.15 -3.40
N ASP A 122 15.40 -0.95 -3.99
CA ASP A 122 15.22 -1.47 -5.34
C ASP A 122 14.90 -2.97 -5.35
N GLN A 123 14.80 -3.58 -4.16
CA GLN A 123 14.48 -4.99 -3.98
C GLN A 123 13.49 -5.16 -2.83
N ALA A 124 12.60 -6.14 -2.98
CA ALA A 124 11.66 -6.52 -1.94
C ALA A 124 11.48 -8.04 -1.91
N VAL A 125 11.20 -8.55 -0.74
CA VAL A 125 10.91 -9.98 -0.52
C VAL A 125 9.49 -10.16 -0.02
#